data_ee933136030e316622130a082ec0ad88
#
_entry.id   ee933136030e316622130a082ec0ad88
#
_cell.length_a   1.000
_cell.length_b   1.000
_cell.length_c   1.000
_cell.angle_alpha   90.00
_cell.angle_beta   90.00
_cell.angle_gamma   90.00
#
_symmetry.space_group_name_H-M   'P 1'
#
loop_
_entity.id
_entity.type
_entity.pdbx_description
1 polymer ?
#
loop_
_entity_poly.entity_id
_entity_poly.type
_entity_poly.pdbx_seq_one_letter_code
_entity_poly.pdbx_strand_id
1 'polypeptide(L)'
;MDASLLLLRDFSDLTRPELIARAKHLNILRARVAYTHDNFSPRQLRAFALATLMLFMSYVLTDSILFSGVASLITLIGVLRYSRLPMTWHTQLKDGISRIESLRSSPLRQMDEANAHYDWHYASYCLAAEIQLIYSALSQPARPFSA
;
A
#
# COMPACT_ATOMS: atom_id res chain seq x y z
N MET A 1 -17.06 6.36 -25.11
CA MET A 1 -16.28 7.31 -24.27
C MET A 1 -17.11 7.52 -23.02
N ASP A 2 -16.67 6.93 -21.88
CA ASP A 2 -17.47 6.96 -20.64
C ASP A 2 -17.56 8.38 -20.09
N ALA A 3 -18.79 8.84 -19.87
CA ALA A 3 -19.08 10.16 -19.31
C ALA A 3 -18.43 10.38 -17.93
N SER A 4 -18.17 9.30 -17.20
CA SER A 4 -17.46 9.32 -15.91
C SER A 4 -16.00 9.80 -16.03
N LEU A 5 -15.36 9.60 -17.20
CA LEU A 5 -13.99 10.04 -17.46
C LEU A 5 -13.85 11.56 -17.58
N LEU A 6 -14.92 12.24 -18.00
CA LEU A 6 -14.93 13.69 -18.16
C LEU A 6 -15.00 14.44 -16.82
N LEU A 7 -15.46 13.75 -15.77
CA LEU A 7 -15.60 14.31 -14.43
C LEU A 7 -14.33 14.17 -13.56
N LEU A 8 -13.33 13.38 -14.04
CA LEU A 8 -12.10 13.19 -13.28
C LEU A 8 -11.17 14.40 -13.46
N ARG A 9 -10.62 14.84 -12.33
CA ARG A 9 -9.55 15.86 -12.30
C ARG A 9 -8.29 15.31 -12.98
N ASP A 10 -7.48 16.20 -13.52
CA ASP A 10 -6.15 15.85 -14.02
C ASP A 10 -5.06 16.40 -13.07
N PHE A 11 -3.80 16.00 -13.31
CA PHE A 11 -2.66 16.51 -12.52
C PHE A 11 -2.55 18.03 -12.58
N SER A 12 -2.93 18.64 -13.72
CA SER A 12 -2.96 20.10 -13.91
C SER A 12 -4.01 20.82 -13.06
N ASP A 13 -5.02 20.10 -12.57
CA ASP A 13 -6.14 20.66 -11.80
C ASP A 13 -5.87 20.59 -10.28
N LEU A 14 -4.78 19.93 -9.90
CA LEU A 14 -4.38 19.80 -8.51
C LEU A 14 -3.58 21.03 -8.05
N THR A 15 -3.86 21.47 -6.84
CA THR A 15 -3.06 22.50 -6.19
C THR A 15 -1.69 21.97 -5.77
N ARG A 16 -0.73 22.87 -5.62
CA ARG A 16 0.64 22.49 -5.20
C ARG A 16 0.70 21.69 -3.90
N PRO A 17 -0.05 22.03 -2.82
CA PRO A 17 -0.08 21.23 -1.61
C PRO A 17 -0.70 19.83 -1.81
N GLU A 18 -1.72 19.70 -2.67
CA GLU A 18 -2.30 18.40 -3.00
C GLU A 18 -1.31 17.51 -3.75
N LEU A 19 -0.56 18.06 -4.70
CA LEU A 19 0.51 17.35 -5.41
C LEU A 19 1.61 16.86 -4.46
N ILE A 20 2.04 17.70 -3.51
CA ILE A 20 3.04 17.34 -2.50
C ILE A 20 2.51 16.24 -1.58
N ALA A 21 1.28 16.34 -1.11
CA ALA A 21 0.65 15.33 -0.26
C ALA A 21 0.53 13.99 -0.99
N ARG A 22 0.13 14.01 -2.26
CA ARG A 22 0.03 12.82 -3.12
C ARG A 22 1.41 12.20 -3.35
N ALA A 23 2.43 12.98 -3.68
CA ALA A 23 3.80 12.50 -3.85
C ALA A 23 4.33 11.83 -2.58
N LYS A 24 4.11 12.45 -1.42
CA LYS A 24 4.50 11.88 -0.12
C LYS A 24 3.79 10.54 0.14
N HIS A 25 2.49 10.47 -0.10
CA HIS A 25 1.72 9.23 0.07
C HIS A 25 2.23 8.11 -0.84
N LEU A 26 2.45 8.41 -2.13
CA LEU A 26 2.94 7.43 -3.11
C LEU A 26 4.35 6.95 -2.81
N ASN A 27 5.26 7.82 -2.35
CA ASN A 27 6.60 7.42 -1.95
C ASN A 27 6.56 6.48 -0.73
N ILE A 28 5.71 6.77 0.27
CA ILE A 28 5.51 5.88 1.42
C ILE A 28 4.90 4.54 0.98
N LEU A 29 3.90 4.58 0.11
CA LEU A 29 3.25 3.39 -0.43
C LEU A 29 4.27 2.52 -1.20
N ARG A 30 5.06 3.14 -2.09
CA ARG A 30 6.12 2.46 -2.85
C ARG A 30 7.12 1.75 -1.93
N ALA A 31 7.61 2.45 -0.91
CA ALA A 31 8.55 1.88 0.05
C ALA A 31 7.94 0.70 0.82
N ARG A 32 6.69 0.82 1.27
CA ARG A 32 5.98 -0.25 1.99
C ARG A 32 5.72 -1.47 1.11
N VAL A 33 5.28 -1.25 -0.13
CA VAL A 33 4.97 -2.34 -1.06
C VAL A 33 6.24 -3.05 -1.49
N ALA A 34 7.34 -2.32 -1.75
CA ALA A 34 8.66 -2.90 -2.03
C ALA A 34 9.15 -3.75 -0.85
N TYR A 35 9.06 -3.23 0.37
CA TYR A 35 9.43 -3.99 1.56
C TYR A 35 8.62 -5.27 1.70
N THR A 36 7.31 -5.22 1.44
CA THR A 36 6.42 -6.40 1.53
C THR A 36 6.67 -7.40 0.40
N HIS A 37 7.12 -6.94 -0.77
CA HIS A 37 7.52 -7.81 -1.87
C HIS A 37 8.78 -8.61 -1.51
N ASP A 38 9.79 -7.95 -0.95
CA ASP A 38 11.10 -8.53 -0.69
C ASP A 38 11.18 -9.27 0.66
N ASN A 39 10.23 -9.01 1.57
CA ASN A 39 10.23 -9.51 2.94
C ASN A 39 8.86 -10.07 3.36
N PHE A 40 8.68 -10.17 4.69
CA PHE A 40 7.40 -10.56 5.26
C PHE A 40 6.36 -9.44 5.15
N SER A 41 5.12 -9.83 4.85
CA SER A 41 3.99 -8.89 4.87
C SER A 41 3.75 -8.36 6.30
N PRO A 42 3.13 -7.17 6.45
CA PRO A 42 2.79 -6.61 7.77
C PRO A 42 1.94 -7.56 8.61
N ARG A 43 1.09 -8.37 7.95
CA ARG A 43 0.27 -9.39 8.61
C ARG A 43 1.13 -10.52 9.18
N GLN A 44 2.07 -11.03 8.40
CA GLN A 44 2.98 -12.08 8.83
C GLN A 44 3.89 -11.59 9.97
N LEU A 45 4.46 -10.39 9.82
CA LEU A 45 5.31 -9.80 10.84
C LEU A 45 4.58 -9.67 12.19
N ARG A 46 3.33 -9.17 12.16
CA ARG A 46 2.50 -9.08 13.37
C ARG A 46 2.16 -10.46 13.94
N ALA A 47 1.86 -11.43 13.08
CA ALA A 47 1.56 -12.78 13.51
C ALA A 47 2.75 -13.43 14.23
N PHE A 48 3.95 -13.31 13.67
CA PHE A 48 5.17 -13.81 14.29
C PHE A 48 5.49 -13.10 15.61
N ALA A 49 5.38 -11.77 15.67
CA ALA A 49 5.63 -11.02 16.90
C ALA A 49 4.69 -11.44 18.03
N LEU A 50 3.37 -11.55 17.75
CA LEU A 50 2.39 -11.98 18.75
C LEU A 50 2.56 -13.45 19.14
N ALA A 51 2.88 -14.33 18.21
CA ALA A 51 3.13 -15.74 18.48
C ALA A 51 4.37 -15.93 19.37
N THR A 52 5.45 -15.17 19.10
CA THR A 52 6.66 -15.18 19.93
C THR A 52 6.39 -14.65 21.33
N LEU A 53 5.64 -13.56 21.46
CA LEU A 53 5.23 -13.03 22.75
C LEU A 53 4.41 -14.03 23.56
N MET A 54 3.42 -14.69 22.91
CA MET A 54 2.61 -15.74 23.54
C MET A 54 3.44 -16.95 23.95
N LEU A 55 4.41 -17.35 23.13
CA LEU A 55 5.33 -18.44 23.48
C LEU A 55 6.05 -18.11 24.80
N PHE A 56 6.65 -16.93 24.86
CA PHE A 56 7.41 -16.50 26.03
C PHE A 56 6.53 -16.38 27.29
N MET A 57 5.39 -15.67 27.18
CA MET A 57 4.47 -15.47 28.30
C MET A 57 3.87 -16.78 28.82
N SER A 58 3.48 -17.69 27.91
CA SER A 58 2.94 -18.98 28.30
C SER A 58 4.00 -19.85 28.97
N TYR A 59 5.25 -19.80 28.48
CA TYR A 59 6.35 -20.53 29.08
C TYR A 59 6.65 -20.06 30.52
N VAL A 60 6.70 -18.75 30.73
CA VAL A 60 6.91 -18.18 32.07
C VAL A 60 5.81 -18.54 33.05
N LEU A 61 4.55 -18.67 32.56
CA LEU A 61 3.41 -18.96 33.42
C LEU A 61 3.24 -20.47 33.73
N THR A 62 3.59 -21.35 32.78
CA THR A 62 3.26 -22.78 32.88
C THR A 62 4.48 -23.70 33.00
N ASP A 63 5.67 -23.16 32.76
CA ASP A 63 6.94 -23.91 32.69
C ASP A 63 6.87 -25.13 31.77
N SER A 64 5.97 -25.10 30.78
CA SER A 64 5.70 -26.18 29.84
C SER A 64 5.93 -25.74 28.40
N ILE A 65 6.96 -26.26 27.76
CA ILE A 65 7.29 -26.02 26.35
C ILE A 65 6.16 -26.46 25.42
N LEU A 66 5.52 -27.61 25.67
CA LEU A 66 4.45 -28.14 24.83
C LEU A 66 3.23 -27.23 24.85
N PHE A 67 2.78 -26.81 26.02
CA PHE A 67 1.64 -25.89 26.16
C PHE A 67 1.94 -24.54 25.50
N SER A 68 3.12 -24.00 25.71
CA SER A 68 3.54 -22.73 25.13
C SER A 68 3.63 -22.80 23.60
N GLY A 69 4.12 -23.91 23.06
CA GLY A 69 4.14 -24.16 21.62
C GLY A 69 2.75 -24.20 20.99
N VAL A 70 1.81 -24.91 21.62
CA VAL A 70 0.41 -24.97 21.16
C VAL A 70 -0.25 -23.59 21.23
N ALA A 71 -0.10 -22.85 22.32
CA ALA A 71 -0.64 -21.50 22.46
C ALA A 71 -0.10 -20.54 21.41
N SER A 72 1.22 -20.59 21.15
CA SER A 72 1.87 -19.81 20.10
C SER A 72 1.35 -20.15 18.71
N LEU A 73 1.19 -21.43 18.39
CA LEU A 73 0.67 -21.88 17.10
C LEU A 73 -0.77 -21.43 16.88
N ILE A 74 -1.63 -21.53 17.88
CA ILE A 74 -3.02 -21.04 17.81
C ILE A 74 -3.04 -19.55 17.56
N THR A 75 -2.19 -18.79 18.25
CA THR A 75 -2.06 -17.33 18.05
C THR A 75 -1.61 -17.01 16.64
N LEU A 76 -0.60 -17.69 16.13
CA LEU A 76 -0.10 -17.51 14.76
C LEU A 76 -1.21 -17.73 13.72
N ILE A 77 -1.90 -18.85 13.80
CA ILE A 77 -3.00 -19.20 12.88
C ILE A 77 -4.15 -18.19 13.01
N GLY A 78 -4.52 -17.82 14.23
CA GLY A 78 -5.58 -16.86 14.51
C GLY A 78 -5.27 -15.49 13.88
N VAL A 79 -4.07 -14.96 14.09
CA VAL A 79 -3.68 -13.67 13.50
C VAL A 79 -3.59 -13.74 11.98
N LEU A 80 -3.05 -14.81 11.41
CA LEU A 80 -2.98 -15.00 9.96
C LEU A 80 -4.39 -15.11 9.33
N ARG A 81 -5.36 -15.70 10.01
CA ARG A 81 -6.71 -15.89 9.47
C ARG A 81 -7.62 -14.68 9.66
N TYR A 82 -7.57 -14.03 10.83
CA TYR A 82 -8.54 -12.99 11.21
C TYR A 82 -8.01 -11.56 11.14
N SER A 83 -6.70 -11.35 10.89
CA SER A 83 -6.16 -10.01 10.76
C SER A 83 -6.65 -9.34 9.47
N ARG A 84 -7.08 -8.08 9.60
CA ARG A 84 -7.45 -7.21 8.46
C ARG A 84 -6.25 -6.58 7.76
N LEU A 85 -5.03 -6.81 8.26
CA LEU A 85 -3.82 -6.30 7.62
C LEU A 85 -3.58 -6.98 6.26
N PRO A 86 -3.03 -6.28 5.28
CA PRO A 86 -2.73 -6.85 3.98
C PRO A 86 -1.75 -8.02 4.11
N MET A 87 -2.04 -9.12 3.41
CA MET A 87 -1.25 -10.34 3.43
C MET A 87 -0.18 -10.34 2.33
N THR A 88 -0.45 -9.67 1.22
CA THR A 88 0.43 -9.62 0.06
C THR A 88 0.69 -8.18 -0.36
N TRP A 89 1.77 -7.97 -1.11
CA TRP A 89 2.08 -6.65 -1.66
C TRP A 89 0.96 -6.15 -2.62
N HIS A 90 0.29 -7.06 -3.35
CA HIS A 90 -0.87 -6.72 -4.19
C HIS A 90 -2.02 -6.10 -3.38
N THR A 91 -2.41 -6.75 -2.28
CA THR A 91 -3.50 -6.24 -1.43
C THR A 91 -3.12 -4.92 -0.77
N GLN A 92 -1.86 -4.75 -0.41
CA GLN A 92 -1.34 -3.51 0.16
C GLN A 92 -1.34 -2.37 -0.87
N LEU A 93 -0.93 -2.67 -2.10
CA LEU A 93 -0.94 -1.70 -3.20
C LEU A 93 -2.37 -1.28 -3.53
N LYS A 94 -3.28 -2.23 -3.68
CA LYS A 94 -4.70 -1.96 -3.97
C LYS A 94 -5.37 -1.12 -2.88
N ASP A 95 -5.15 -1.45 -1.60
CA ASP A 95 -5.64 -0.64 -0.47
C ASP A 95 -5.02 0.77 -0.46
N GLY A 96 -3.74 0.89 -0.82
CA GLY A 96 -3.07 2.18 -0.93
C GLY A 96 -3.61 3.04 -2.06
N ILE A 97 -3.87 2.46 -3.23
CA ILE A 97 -4.43 3.16 -4.40
C ILE A 97 -5.88 3.59 -4.14
N SER A 98 -6.69 2.73 -3.51
CA SER A 98 -8.11 3.04 -3.23
C SER A 98 -8.32 4.25 -2.30
N ARG A 99 -7.28 4.65 -1.58
CA ARG A 99 -7.28 5.84 -0.69
C ARG A 99 -6.86 7.13 -1.39
N ILE A 100 -6.47 7.04 -2.65
CA ILE A 100 -6.01 8.18 -3.45
C ILE A 100 -7.10 8.53 -4.45
N GLU A 101 -7.35 9.81 -4.64
CA GLU A 101 -8.26 10.28 -5.69
C GLU A 101 -7.80 9.77 -7.07
N SER A 102 -8.71 9.16 -7.83
CA SER A 102 -8.43 8.74 -9.20
C SER A 102 -8.33 9.95 -10.11
N LEU A 103 -7.20 10.09 -10.82
CA LEU A 103 -7.00 11.14 -11.81
C LEU A 103 -7.14 10.57 -13.22
N ARG A 104 -7.52 11.42 -14.18
CA ARG A 104 -7.77 11.01 -15.58
C ARG A 104 -6.54 10.37 -16.24
N SER A 105 -5.37 10.99 -16.07
CA SER A 105 -4.09 10.56 -16.68
C SER A 105 -3.22 9.72 -15.74
N SER A 106 -3.79 9.17 -14.66
CA SER A 106 -3.05 8.37 -13.68
C SER A 106 -2.64 7.01 -14.24
N PRO A 107 -1.33 6.67 -14.29
CA PRO A 107 -0.85 5.32 -14.63
C PRO A 107 -1.37 4.25 -13.66
N LEU A 108 -1.53 4.58 -12.38
CA LEU A 108 -2.04 3.66 -11.36
C LEU A 108 -3.50 3.31 -11.61
N ARG A 109 -4.31 4.26 -12.08
CA ARG A 109 -5.68 4.00 -12.46
C ARG A 109 -5.75 3.05 -13.65
N GLN A 110 -4.96 3.29 -14.71
CA GLN A 110 -4.91 2.42 -15.88
C GLN A 110 -4.50 1.00 -15.50
N MET A 111 -3.59 0.85 -14.56
CA MET A 111 -3.19 -0.45 -14.01
C MET A 111 -4.34 -1.14 -13.27
N ASP A 112 -5.09 -0.41 -12.43
CA ASP A 112 -6.21 -0.98 -11.65
C ASP A 112 -7.40 -1.35 -12.55
N GLU A 113 -7.72 -0.53 -13.56
CA GLU A 113 -8.78 -0.78 -14.54
C GLU A 113 -8.48 -1.96 -15.47
N ALA A 114 -7.23 -2.20 -15.80
CA ALA A 114 -6.83 -3.32 -16.64
C ALA A 114 -7.13 -4.69 -16.02
N ASN A 115 -7.46 -4.73 -14.72
CA ASN A 115 -7.86 -5.92 -13.94
C ASN A 115 -6.95 -7.14 -14.18
N ALA A 116 -5.72 -6.88 -14.67
CA ALA A 116 -4.75 -7.88 -15.03
C ALA A 116 -3.95 -8.28 -13.78
N HIS A 117 -3.55 -9.54 -13.74
CA HIS A 117 -2.48 -9.96 -12.83
C HIS A 117 -1.18 -9.28 -13.27
N TYR A 118 -0.95 -8.06 -12.73
CA TYR A 118 0.28 -7.33 -12.96
C TYR A 118 1.38 -7.88 -12.06
N ASP A 119 2.58 -8.00 -12.63
CA ASP A 119 3.75 -8.36 -11.88
C ASP A 119 4.30 -7.14 -11.08
N TRP A 120 5.27 -7.40 -10.21
CA TRP A 120 5.93 -6.38 -9.42
C TRP A 120 6.62 -5.32 -10.28
N HIS A 121 7.21 -5.70 -11.40
CA HIS A 121 7.93 -4.77 -12.27
C HIS A 121 6.99 -3.75 -12.88
N TYR A 122 5.84 -4.19 -13.37
CA TYR A 122 4.82 -3.31 -13.94
C TYR A 122 4.21 -2.38 -12.87
N ALA A 123 3.88 -2.90 -11.68
CA ALA A 123 3.37 -2.10 -10.58
C ALA A 123 4.37 -1.05 -10.10
N SER A 124 5.64 -1.41 -9.97
CA SER A 124 6.72 -0.50 -9.60
C SER A 124 6.95 0.58 -10.66
N TYR A 125 6.84 0.23 -11.95
CA TYR A 125 6.91 1.18 -13.05
C TYR A 125 5.76 2.20 -12.99
N CYS A 126 4.52 1.76 -12.82
CA CYS A 126 3.35 2.65 -12.73
C CYS A 126 3.45 3.61 -11.53
N LEU A 127 3.91 3.12 -10.37
CA LEU A 127 4.17 3.96 -9.20
C LEU A 127 5.25 5.01 -9.48
N ALA A 128 6.35 4.62 -10.11
CA ALA A 128 7.43 5.54 -10.46
C ALA A 128 6.99 6.57 -11.50
N ALA A 129 6.24 6.15 -12.52
CA ALA A 129 5.73 7.03 -13.56
C ALA A 129 4.77 8.09 -12.99
N GLU A 130 3.87 7.71 -12.08
CA GLU A 130 2.96 8.66 -11.43
C GLU A 130 3.71 9.65 -10.55
N ILE A 131 4.70 9.21 -9.79
CA ILE A 131 5.56 10.09 -8.99
C ILE A 131 6.30 11.08 -9.89
N GLN A 132 6.83 10.65 -11.04
CA GLN A 132 7.48 11.53 -12.00
C GLN A 132 6.53 12.58 -12.59
N LEU A 133 5.30 12.20 -12.92
CA LEU A 133 4.27 13.13 -13.40
C LEU A 133 3.98 14.22 -12.37
N ILE A 134 3.89 13.85 -11.08
CA ILE A 134 3.69 14.81 -10.00
C ILE A 134 4.88 15.77 -9.89
N TYR A 135 6.12 15.27 -9.94
CA TYR A 135 7.31 16.13 -9.89
C TYR A 135 7.42 17.04 -11.10
N SER A 136 7.05 16.57 -12.29
CA SER A 136 7.00 17.41 -13.49
C SER A 136 5.95 18.51 -13.36
N ALA A 137 4.78 18.22 -12.81
CA ALA A 137 3.75 19.21 -12.53
C ALA A 137 4.19 20.24 -11.48
N LEU A 138 4.93 19.82 -10.45
CA LEU A 138 5.49 20.71 -9.43
C LEU A 138 6.61 21.60 -9.95
N SER A 139 7.35 21.18 -10.97
CA SER A 139 8.44 21.95 -11.57
C SER A 139 7.95 23.01 -12.56
N GLN A 140 6.70 22.90 -13.03
CA GLN A 140 6.11 23.94 -13.89
C GLN A 140 5.85 25.20 -13.06
N PRO A 141 6.22 26.40 -13.58
CA PRO A 141 5.87 27.66 -12.92
C PRO A 141 4.36 27.74 -12.79
N ALA A 142 3.88 28.15 -11.60
CA ALA A 142 2.46 28.36 -11.35
C ALA A 142 1.87 29.21 -12.48
N ARG A 143 0.89 28.69 -13.21
CA ARG A 143 0.17 29.48 -14.21
C ARG A 143 -0.39 30.71 -13.49
N PRO A 144 -0.12 31.94 -13.95
CA PRO A 144 -0.76 33.08 -13.37
C PRO A 144 -2.27 32.87 -13.52
N PHE A 145 -3.00 33.07 -12.42
CA PHE A 145 -4.45 33.03 -12.44
C PHE A 145 -4.90 34.00 -13.51
N SER A 146 -5.46 33.50 -14.62
CA SER A 146 -6.21 34.29 -15.55
C SER A 146 -7.46 34.75 -14.82
N ALA A 147 -7.45 36.02 -14.42
CA ALA A 147 -8.60 36.71 -13.83
C ALA A 147 -9.74 36.81 -14.84
#